data_0dbc72ffe755fd32aa30651956937829
#
_entry.id   0dbc72ffe755fd32aa30651956937829
#
_cell.length_a   1.000
_cell.length_b   1.000
_cell.length_c   1.000
_cell.angle_alpha   90.00
_cell.angle_beta   90.00
_cell.angle_gamma   90.00
#
_symmetry.space_group_name_H-M   'P 1'
#
loop_
_entity.id
_entity.type
_entity.pdbx_description
1 polymer ?
#
loop_
_entity_poly.entity_id
_entity_poly.type
_entity_poly.pdbx_seq_one_letter_code
_entity_poly.pdbx_strand_id
1 'polypeptide(L)'
;MTIEQANQYFAALPDGFASTEQLRTAFTATVQKVQFVGVAGTAGKTVTARLLAAILHAQGIHAGLYHAGCRPLSERICIDDAPVDEGLLALTADALSAAEALPQDAAELAAAANCFGAAGCTLAVVELPDAGLAEALPGMPVCAVTSVGPDGVSRSVERLAALAAGVMRKESICVTAPEQPKSVLSELIVAAGKCGCELVVPDPEDITFLEAEKFASKVDYGGYTVPLAFLGRHAAGSAAMAVELSLALCRKGFDITDDAILEGLAAVENRSSIRVISQRPLIILDACRTPQQAAALLRVLNMAKVRHMSAIIGLVEEEGAEAFFSALETGLTPEEQKKDKSTMPGMSENPFDKVYLVTPAGGDDEMTARLTEKAKYHF
;
A
#
# COMPACT_ATOMS: atom_id res chain seq x y z
N MET A 1 -1.25 -3.80 29.71
CA MET A 1 -2.56 -3.85 29.00
C MET A 1 -2.83 -5.27 28.49
N THR A 2 -4.11 -5.62 28.22
CA THR A 2 -4.43 -6.77 27.35
C THR A 2 -4.25 -6.36 25.88
N ILE A 3 -4.29 -7.33 24.96
CA ILE A 3 -4.17 -7.02 23.52
C ILE A 3 -5.35 -6.17 23.02
N GLU A 4 -6.56 -6.43 23.52
CA GLU A 4 -7.75 -5.64 23.19
C GLU A 4 -7.59 -4.18 23.68
N GLN A 5 -7.07 -3.98 24.89
CA GLN A 5 -6.79 -2.65 25.44
C GLN A 5 -5.72 -1.94 24.61
N ALA A 6 -4.66 -2.65 24.19
CA ALA A 6 -3.62 -2.11 23.33
C ALA A 6 -4.19 -1.65 21.96
N ASN A 7 -4.98 -2.50 21.31
CA ASN A 7 -5.64 -2.15 20.04
C ASN A 7 -6.58 -0.94 20.20
N GLN A 8 -7.35 -0.88 21.31
CA GLN A 8 -8.22 0.26 21.62
C GLN A 8 -7.44 1.54 21.89
N TYR A 9 -6.30 1.44 22.61
CA TYR A 9 -5.42 2.57 22.87
C TYR A 9 -4.95 3.22 21.56
N PHE A 10 -4.39 2.45 20.63
CA PHE A 10 -3.93 2.99 19.36
C PHE A 10 -5.08 3.56 18.51
N ALA A 11 -6.22 2.89 18.47
CA ALA A 11 -7.39 3.35 17.71
C ALA A 11 -8.03 4.63 18.27
N ALA A 12 -7.79 4.95 19.56
CA ALA A 12 -8.34 6.15 20.22
C ALA A 12 -7.38 7.35 20.15
N LEU A 13 -6.16 7.18 19.62
CA LEU A 13 -5.22 8.28 19.50
C LEU A 13 -5.68 9.27 18.44
N PRO A 14 -5.44 10.58 18.64
CA PRO A 14 -5.85 11.60 17.68
C PRO A 14 -4.99 11.54 16.42
N ASP A 15 -5.60 11.93 15.30
CA ASP A 15 -4.85 12.25 14.09
C ASP A 15 -3.96 13.48 14.34
N GLY A 16 -2.83 13.55 13.65
CA GLY A 16 -1.93 14.70 13.76
C GLY A 16 -0.55 14.46 13.20
N PHE A 17 0.32 15.44 13.40
CA PHE A 17 1.71 15.37 12.97
C PHE A 17 2.63 15.22 14.21
N ALA A 18 3.51 14.25 14.16
CA ALA A 18 4.61 14.14 15.14
C ALA A 18 5.88 14.74 14.55
N SER A 19 6.67 15.41 15.37
CA SER A 19 8.01 15.77 14.98
C SER A 19 8.92 14.54 14.92
N THR A 20 9.97 14.62 14.12
CA THR A 20 11.01 13.56 14.07
C THR A 20 11.59 13.26 15.46
N GLU A 21 11.77 14.29 16.31
CA GLU A 21 12.31 14.17 17.64
C GLU A 21 11.37 13.41 18.58
N GLN A 22 10.06 13.74 18.56
CA GLN A 22 9.06 13.03 19.36
C GLN A 22 9.02 11.54 18.99
N LEU A 23 9.06 11.21 17.70
CA LEU A 23 9.06 9.82 17.26
C LEU A 23 10.36 9.11 17.66
N ARG A 24 11.52 9.76 17.54
CA ARG A 24 12.81 9.19 17.97
C ARG A 24 12.86 8.90 19.47
N THR A 25 12.29 9.76 20.30
CA THR A 25 12.25 9.53 21.75
C THR A 25 11.34 8.36 22.14
N ALA A 26 10.38 8.01 21.31
CA ALA A 26 9.52 6.85 21.51
C ALA A 26 10.18 5.51 21.13
N PHE A 27 11.32 5.54 20.44
CA PHE A 27 12.04 4.32 20.05
C PHE A 27 12.90 3.79 21.21
N THR A 28 12.84 2.48 21.43
CA THR A 28 13.76 1.78 22.31
C THR A 28 15.16 1.67 21.69
N ALA A 29 16.18 1.43 22.51
CA ALA A 29 17.56 1.28 22.02
C ALA A 29 17.72 0.11 21.02
N THR A 30 16.87 -0.90 21.06
CA THR A 30 16.91 -2.06 20.17
C THR A 30 16.55 -1.69 18.72
N VAL A 31 15.72 -0.66 18.51
CA VAL A 31 15.34 -0.15 17.17
C VAL A 31 16.57 0.28 16.36
N GLN A 32 17.63 0.77 17.03
CA GLN A 32 18.87 1.19 16.35
C GLN A 32 19.59 0.05 15.61
N LYS A 33 19.25 -1.20 15.90
CA LYS A 33 19.84 -2.38 15.25
C LYS A 33 19.05 -2.85 14.02
N VAL A 34 17.83 -2.34 13.85
CA VAL A 34 16.94 -2.70 12.73
C VAL A 34 17.22 -1.77 11.55
N GLN A 35 17.36 -2.34 10.37
CA GLN A 35 17.31 -1.57 9.12
C GLN A 35 15.88 -1.57 8.58
N PHE A 36 15.49 -0.46 7.93
CA PHE A 36 14.12 -0.30 7.47
C PHE A 36 14.06 -0.16 5.95
N VAL A 37 12.98 -0.66 5.37
CA VAL A 37 12.55 -0.33 4.02
C VAL A 37 11.24 0.43 4.13
N GLY A 38 11.28 1.75 3.93
CA GLY A 38 10.09 2.60 3.96
C GLY A 38 9.34 2.54 2.63
N VAL A 39 8.03 2.36 2.69
CA VAL A 39 7.15 2.29 1.50
C VAL A 39 6.15 3.44 1.56
N ALA A 40 6.30 4.42 0.68
CA ALA A 40 5.44 5.60 0.53
C ALA A 40 4.66 5.58 -0.79
N GLY A 41 3.71 6.50 -0.97
CA GLY A 41 2.88 6.64 -2.18
C GLY A 41 1.38 6.68 -1.87
N THR A 42 0.53 6.78 -2.90
CA THR A 42 -0.92 6.85 -2.70
C THR A 42 -1.63 5.52 -2.92
N ALA A 43 -1.11 4.64 -3.79
CA ALA A 43 -1.69 3.34 -4.10
C ALA A 43 -0.61 2.26 -4.25
N GLY A 44 -0.93 1.01 -3.85
CA GLY A 44 -0.03 -0.14 -4.00
C GLY A 44 0.96 -0.36 -2.85
N LYS A 45 1.02 0.50 -1.84
CA LYS A 45 1.93 0.39 -0.69
C LYS A 45 1.87 -0.99 -0.02
N THR A 46 0.69 -1.38 0.45
CA THR A 46 0.47 -2.64 1.18
C THR A 46 0.85 -3.87 0.34
N VAL A 47 0.52 -3.86 -0.96
CA VAL A 47 0.85 -4.98 -1.85
C VAL A 47 2.37 -5.08 -2.02
N THR A 48 3.05 -3.98 -2.33
CA THR A 48 4.51 -3.95 -2.49
C THR A 48 5.23 -4.35 -1.20
N ALA A 49 4.79 -3.81 -0.04
CA ALA A 49 5.37 -4.14 1.25
C ALA A 49 5.22 -5.63 1.60
N ARG A 50 4.06 -6.22 1.34
CA ARG A 50 3.80 -7.64 1.60
C ARG A 50 4.58 -8.56 0.66
N LEU A 51 4.68 -8.21 -0.63
CA LEU A 51 5.48 -8.97 -1.59
C LEU A 51 6.96 -8.98 -1.17
N LEU A 52 7.52 -7.83 -0.80
CA LEU A 52 8.89 -7.76 -0.31
C LEU A 52 9.08 -8.55 0.99
N ALA A 53 8.17 -8.39 1.96
CA ALA A 53 8.27 -9.13 3.23
C ALA A 53 8.23 -10.65 3.02
N ALA A 54 7.41 -11.15 2.09
CA ALA A 54 7.36 -12.57 1.75
C ALA A 54 8.66 -13.07 1.08
N ILE A 55 9.29 -12.25 0.23
CA ILE A 55 10.62 -12.55 -0.32
C ILE A 55 11.66 -12.66 0.80
N LEU A 56 11.66 -11.72 1.74
CA LEU A 56 12.57 -11.74 2.88
C LEU A 56 12.35 -12.98 3.76
N HIS A 57 11.10 -13.35 3.98
CA HIS A 57 10.74 -14.56 4.71
C HIS A 57 11.20 -15.84 3.98
N ALA A 58 10.98 -15.93 2.65
CA ALA A 58 11.44 -17.04 1.82
C ALA A 58 12.97 -17.19 1.84
N GLN A 59 13.70 -16.06 1.92
CA GLN A 59 15.16 -16.06 2.10
C GLN A 59 15.60 -16.48 3.51
N GLY A 60 14.69 -16.55 4.48
CA GLY A 60 15.03 -16.81 5.88
C GLY A 60 15.61 -15.59 6.61
N ILE A 61 15.42 -14.39 6.10
CA ILE A 61 15.77 -13.15 6.79
C ILE A 61 14.73 -12.89 7.88
N HIS A 62 15.18 -12.78 9.14
CA HIS A 62 14.31 -12.41 10.26
C HIS A 62 13.84 -10.97 10.10
N ALA A 63 12.63 -10.80 9.60
CA ALA A 63 12.13 -9.50 9.15
C ALA A 63 10.76 -9.15 9.73
N GLY A 64 10.56 -7.85 9.98
CA GLY A 64 9.30 -7.26 10.37
C GLY A 64 8.53 -6.70 9.16
N LEU A 65 7.19 -6.70 9.25
CA LEU A 65 6.30 -6.00 8.34
C LEU A 65 5.29 -5.18 9.15
N TYR A 66 5.20 -3.89 8.86
CA TYR A 66 4.10 -3.04 9.31
C TYR A 66 3.38 -2.45 8.10
N HIS A 67 2.06 -2.62 8.06
CA HIS A 67 1.22 -1.97 7.06
C HIS A 67 0.13 -1.12 7.71
N ALA A 68 -0.14 0.05 7.13
CA ALA A 68 -1.21 0.94 7.54
C ALA A 68 -2.59 0.34 7.24
N GLY A 69 -3.63 0.77 7.93
CA GLY A 69 -5.00 0.32 7.65
C GLY A 69 -5.93 0.42 8.86
N CYS A 70 -7.18 0.02 8.67
CA CYS A 70 -8.22 0.10 9.69
C CYS A 70 -8.38 -1.17 10.55
N ARG A 71 -7.57 -2.21 10.32
CA ARG A 71 -7.58 -3.40 11.17
C ARG A 71 -6.92 -3.13 12.52
N PRO A 72 -7.18 -3.95 13.56
CA PRO A 72 -6.42 -3.88 14.81
C PRO A 72 -4.91 -3.88 14.55
N LEU A 73 -4.15 -3.13 15.34
CA LEU A 73 -2.70 -3.01 15.14
C LEU A 73 -1.98 -4.36 15.26
N SER A 74 -2.48 -5.25 16.10
CA SER A 74 -1.99 -6.63 16.25
C SER A 74 -2.04 -7.47 14.96
N GLU A 75 -2.92 -7.12 14.02
CA GLU A 75 -3.02 -7.79 12.71
C GLU A 75 -2.19 -7.10 11.62
N ARG A 76 -1.67 -5.89 11.91
CA ARG A 76 -0.93 -5.06 10.98
C ARG A 76 0.59 -5.07 11.20
N ILE A 77 1.02 -5.61 12.33
CA ILE A 77 2.43 -5.87 12.64
C ILE A 77 2.67 -7.36 12.52
N CYS A 78 3.55 -7.77 11.62
CA CYS A 78 3.94 -9.17 11.45
C CYS A 78 5.45 -9.32 11.62
N ILE A 79 5.89 -10.49 12.10
CA ILE A 79 7.29 -10.89 12.18
C ILE A 79 7.38 -12.26 11.53
N ASP A 80 8.24 -12.42 10.53
CA ASP A 80 8.38 -13.65 9.74
C ASP A 80 7.03 -14.20 9.22
N ASP A 81 6.23 -13.31 8.63
CA ASP A 81 4.88 -13.55 8.09
C ASP A 81 3.81 -13.95 9.14
N ALA A 82 4.14 -14.00 10.43
CA ALA A 82 3.19 -14.25 11.52
C ALA A 82 2.80 -12.93 12.22
N PRO A 83 1.55 -12.80 12.70
CA PRO A 83 1.18 -11.67 13.55
C PRO A 83 2.13 -11.52 14.75
N VAL A 84 2.38 -10.29 15.17
CA VAL A 84 3.21 -9.99 16.34
C VAL A 84 2.68 -10.69 17.59
N ASP A 85 3.57 -11.13 18.46
CA ASP A 85 3.21 -11.68 19.78
C ASP A 85 2.35 -10.68 20.56
N GLU A 86 1.19 -11.13 21.05
CA GLU A 86 0.21 -10.27 21.73
C GLU A 86 0.80 -9.65 23.01
N GLY A 87 1.59 -10.42 23.76
CA GLY A 87 2.25 -9.94 24.97
C GLY A 87 3.30 -8.87 24.68
N LEU A 88 4.06 -9.04 23.60
CA LEU A 88 5.04 -8.05 23.15
C LEU A 88 4.36 -6.74 22.74
N LEU A 89 3.27 -6.81 21.96
CA LEU A 89 2.53 -5.59 21.57
C LEU A 89 1.89 -4.92 22.77
N ALA A 90 1.32 -5.68 23.72
CA ALA A 90 0.71 -5.15 24.93
C ALA A 90 1.73 -4.43 25.82
N LEU A 91 2.93 -5.00 26.01
CA LEU A 91 4.03 -4.38 26.74
C LEU A 91 4.52 -3.09 26.06
N THR A 92 4.62 -3.11 24.73
CA THR A 92 4.99 -1.94 23.93
C THR A 92 3.96 -0.82 24.07
N ALA A 93 2.67 -1.15 24.02
CA ALA A 93 1.58 -0.21 24.23
C ALA A 93 1.59 0.40 25.63
N ASP A 94 1.86 -0.40 26.69
CA ASP A 94 2.03 0.12 28.05
C ASP A 94 3.16 1.14 28.14
N ALA A 95 4.31 0.84 27.52
CA ALA A 95 5.45 1.75 27.53
C ALA A 95 5.16 3.05 26.79
N LEU A 96 4.51 2.99 25.62
CA LEU A 96 4.15 4.17 24.83
C LEU A 96 3.08 5.01 25.51
N SER A 97 2.10 4.39 26.18
CA SER A 97 1.05 5.10 26.90
C SER A 97 1.55 5.85 28.13
N ALA A 98 2.68 5.45 28.70
CA ALA A 98 3.33 6.11 29.83
C ALA A 98 4.27 7.25 29.38
N ALA A 99 4.55 7.38 28.10
CA ALA A 99 5.40 8.41 27.52
C ALA A 99 4.58 9.63 27.04
N GLU A 100 5.24 10.59 26.36
CA GLU A 100 4.56 11.70 25.71
C GLU A 100 3.61 11.17 24.62
N ALA A 101 2.39 11.67 24.60
CA ALA A 101 1.37 11.24 23.64
C ALA A 101 1.78 11.58 22.20
N LEU A 102 1.75 10.57 21.34
CA LEU A 102 1.98 10.71 19.90
C LEU A 102 0.64 10.67 19.15
N PRO A 103 0.54 11.33 17.98
CA PRO A 103 -0.53 11.08 17.03
C PRO A 103 -0.55 9.62 16.59
N GLN A 104 -1.71 9.13 16.14
CA GLN A 104 -1.95 7.71 15.87
C GLN A 104 -0.91 7.08 14.95
N ASP A 105 -0.67 7.65 13.77
CA ASP A 105 0.28 7.10 12.78
C ASP A 105 1.71 6.98 13.32
N ALA A 106 2.14 7.99 14.10
CA ALA A 106 3.47 7.99 14.71
C ALA A 106 3.57 6.97 15.86
N ALA A 107 2.52 6.85 16.69
CA ALA A 107 2.46 5.88 17.77
C ALA A 107 2.45 4.43 17.26
N GLU A 108 1.69 4.17 16.20
CA GLU A 108 1.64 2.85 15.55
C GLU A 108 2.98 2.47 14.91
N LEU A 109 3.65 3.42 14.23
CA LEU A 109 4.99 3.20 13.70
C LEU A 109 6.01 2.97 14.81
N ALA A 110 5.93 3.73 15.92
CA ALA A 110 6.78 3.51 17.08
C ALA A 110 6.57 2.12 17.71
N ALA A 111 5.31 1.69 17.83
CA ALA A 111 4.97 0.36 18.32
C ALA A 111 5.55 -0.74 17.44
N ALA A 112 5.36 -0.63 16.11
CA ALA A 112 5.92 -1.59 15.16
C ALA A 112 7.45 -1.66 15.25
N ALA A 113 8.13 -0.51 15.20
CA ALA A 113 9.59 -0.45 15.29
C ALA A 113 10.12 -1.05 16.60
N ASN A 114 9.46 -0.75 17.74
CA ASN A 114 9.84 -1.29 19.05
C ASN A 114 9.63 -2.81 19.11
N CYS A 115 8.53 -3.33 18.56
CA CYS A 115 8.30 -4.77 18.45
C CYS A 115 9.37 -5.45 17.60
N PHE A 116 9.73 -4.88 16.44
CA PHE A 116 10.79 -5.42 15.58
C PHE A 116 12.17 -5.42 16.29
N GLY A 117 12.49 -4.32 16.96
CA GLY A 117 13.73 -4.23 17.73
C GLY A 117 13.79 -5.22 18.88
N ALA A 118 12.70 -5.42 19.62
CA ALA A 118 12.60 -6.35 20.74
C ALA A 118 12.64 -7.82 20.26
N ALA A 119 12.02 -8.13 19.11
CA ALA A 119 12.09 -9.45 18.50
C ALA A 119 13.46 -9.76 17.88
N GLY A 120 14.33 -8.75 17.69
CA GLY A 120 15.65 -8.93 17.09
C GLY A 120 15.64 -8.99 15.56
N CYS A 121 14.61 -8.43 14.91
CA CYS A 121 14.58 -8.32 13.46
C CYS A 121 15.81 -7.57 12.94
N THR A 122 16.39 -8.06 11.85
CA THR A 122 17.52 -7.41 11.16
C THR A 122 17.06 -6.38 10.15
N LEU A 123 15.88 -6.61 9.55
CA LEU A 123 15.25 -5.75 8.55
C LEU A 123 13.76 -5.62 8.86
N ALA A 124 13.16 -4.49 8.52
CA ALA A 124 11.71 -4.29 8.62
C ALA A 124 11.18 -3.50 7.43
N VAL A 125 10.10 -3.97 6.84
CA VAL A 125 9.36 -3.26 5.79
C VAL A 125 8.23 -2.49 6.46
N VAL A 126 8.20 -1.17 6.27
CA VAL A 126 7.21 -0.31 6.92
C VAL A 126 6.45 0.52 5.90
N GLU A 127 5.14 0.37 5.87
CA GLU A 127 4.26 1.25 5.12
C GLU A 127 4.12 2.58 5.85
N LEU A 128 4.43 3.67 5.16
CA LEU A 128 4.41 5.01 5.73
C LEU A 128 3.13 5.74 5.27
N PRO A 129 2.20 6.04 6.18
CA PRO A 129 1.07 6.92 5.88
C PRO A 129 1.55 8.35 5.56
N ASP A 130 2.51 8.83 6.32
CA ASP A 130 3.28 10.04 6.08
C ASP A 130 4.76 9.68 5.87
N ALA A 131 5.28 9.96 4.69
CA ALA A 131 6.68 9.71 4.35
C ALA A 131 7.66 10.54 5.21
N GLY A 132 7.22 11.64 5.80
CA GLY A 132 8.02 12.44 6.73
C GLY A 132 8.43 11.67 7.99
N LEU A 133 7.61 10.71 8.43
CA LEU A 133 7.93 9.83 9.57
C LEU A 133 9.18 8.97 9.31
N ALA A 134 9.51 8.72 8.06
CA ALA A 134 10.73 8.02 7.69
C ALA A 134 11.96 8.63 8.33
N GLU A 135 12.01 9.96 8.47
CA GLU A 135 13.18 10.67 9.02
C GLU A 135 13.57 10.24 10.43
N ALA A 136 12.67 9.72 11.19
CA ALA A 136 12.95 9.23 12.53
C ALA A 136 13.60 7.84 12.54
N LEU A 137 13.37 7.02 11.50
CA LEU A 137 13.90 5.64 11.45
C LEU A 137 15.42 5.62 11.32
N PRO A 138 16.13 4.78 12.08
CA PRO A 138 17.59 4.90 12.22
C PRO A 138 18.38 4.52 10.96
N GLY A 139 17.98 3.49 10.24
CA GLY A 139 18.68 3.01 9.03
C GLY A 139 17.69 2.67 7.92
N MET A 140 17.86 3.29 6.74
CA MET A 140 17.00 3.02 5.59
C MET A 140 17.84 2.96 4.30
N PRO A 141 18.50 1.80 4.05
CA PRO A 141 19.36 1.63 2.88
C PRO A 141 18.58 1.58 1.57
N VAL A 142 17.31 1.16 1.63
CA VAL A 142 16.41 1.03 0.49
C VAL A 142 15.05 1.59 0.88
N CYS A 143 14.36 2.23 -0.06
CA CYS A 143 13.00 2.71 0.12
C CYS A 143 12.18 2.58 -1.17
N ALA A 144 10.87 2.76 -1.07
CA ALA A 144 9.96 2.66 -2.20
C ALA A 144 9.01 3.86 -2.27
N VAL A 145 8.76 4.35 -3.48
CA VAL A 145 7.64 5.24 -3.78
C VAL A 145 6.72 4.53 -4.77
N THR A 146 5.64 3.96 -4.27
CA THR A 146 4.62 3.29 -5.08
C THR A 146 3.85 4.30 -5.94
N SER A 147 2.83 3.88 -6.67
CA SER A 147 2.06 4.77 -7.52
C SER A 147 1.58 6.01 -6.77
N VAL A 148 1.83 7.19 -7.35
CA VAL A 148 1.36 8.49 -6.85
C VAL A 148 0.34 9.07 -7.80
N GLY A 149 -0.84 9.33 -7.28
CA GLY A 149 -1.94 9.94 -8.00
C GLY A 149 -2.91 10.60 -7.04
N PRO A 150 -4.03 11.16 -7.51
CA PRO A 150 -4.99 11.86 -6.68
C PRO A 150 -5.44 11.02 -5.48
N ASP A 151 -5.38 11.61 -4.31
CA ASP A 151 -5.78 10.98 -3.05
C ASP A 151 -7.24 11.25 -2.66
N GLY A 152 -8.00 11.94 -3.52
CA GLY A 152 -9.37 12.36 -3.24
C GLY A 152 -9.45 13.67 -2.45
N VAL A 153 -8.35 14.16 -1.91
CA VAL A 153 -8.21 15.45 -1.24
C VAL A 153 -7.62 16.46 -2.23
N SER A 154 -7.93 17.75 -2.10
CA SER A 154 -7.54 18.82 -3.04
C SER A 154 -6.02 19.09 -3.15
N ARG A 155 -5.17 18.06 -3.12
CA ARG A 155 -3.72 18.20 -3.31
C ARG A 155 -3.34 17.95 -4.76
N SER A 156 -2.44 18.77 -5.30
CA SER A 156 -1.88 18.48 -6.62
C SER A 156 -1.01 17.22 -6.57
N VAL A 157 -0.97 16.51 -7.69
CA VAL A 157 -0.21 15.25 -7.80
C VAL A 157 1.29 15.50 -7.57
N GLU A 158 1.80 16.67 -7.99
CA GLU A 158 3.18 17.10 -7.74
C GLU A 158 3.46 17.29 -6.25
N ARG A 159 2.51 17.84 -5.49
CA ARG A 159 2.63 17.97 -4.03
C ARG A 159 2.65 16.60 -3.36
N LEU A 160 1.81 15.67 -3.81
CA LEU A 160 1.81 14.29 -3.31
C LEU A 160 3.14 13.58 -3.64
N ALA A 161 3.69 13.82 -4.83
CA ALA A 161 5.01 13.30 -5.21
C ALA A 161 6.12 13.86 -4.30
N ALA A 162 6.11 15.16 -4.02
CA ALA A 162 7.07 15.79 -3.13
C ALA A 162 6.96 15.26 -1.68
N LEU A 163 5.73 15.00 -1.20
CA LEU A 163 5.51 14.37 0.11
C LEU A 163 6.04 12.94 0.12
N ALA A 164 5.70 12.12 -0.89
CA ALA A 164 6.17 10.74 -0.99
C ALA A 164 7.70 10.63 -1.09
N ALA A 165 8.35 11.59 -1.75
CA ALA A 165 9.81 11.67 -1.84
C ALA A 165 10.49 11.88 -0.48
N GLY A 166 9.76 12.29 0.56
CA GLY A 166 10.26 12.38 1.94
C GLY A 166 10.80 11.07 2.51
N VAL A 167 10.51 9.94 1.87
CA VAL A 167 11.09 8.63 2.25
C VAL A 167 12.56 8.50 1.81
N MET A 168 13.01 9.26 0.83
CA MET A 168 14.37 9.16 0.27
C MET A 168 15.43 9.62 1.26
N ARG A 169 16.56 8.92 1.29
CA ARG A 169 17.71 9.20 2.16
C ARG A 169 18.98 9.35 1.34
N LYS A 170 19.93 10.08 1.88
CA LYS A 170 21.28 10.13 1.32
C LYS A 170 21.87 8.72 1.27
N GLU A 171 22.46 8.38 0.12
CA GLU A 171 23.06 7.06 -0.13
C GLU A 171 22.09 5.87 -0.09
N SER A 172 20.76 6.09 -0.01
CA SER A 172 19.77 5.04 -0.18
C SER A 172 19.50 4.76 -1.68
N ILE A 173 18.85 3.63 -1.95
CA ILE A 173 18.26 3.31 -3.26
C ILE A 173 16.75 3.39 -3.12
N CYS A 174 16.11 4.24 -3.92
CA CYS A 174 14.67 4.35 -3.98
C CYS A 174 14.15 3.68 -5.24
N VAL A 175 13.26 2.70 -5.09
CA VAL A 175 12.53 2.10 -6.19
C VAL A 175 11.18 2.77 -6.33
N THR A 176 10.84 3.26 -7.53
CA THR A 176 9.51 3.85 -7.77
C THR A 176 8.66 2.97 -8.68
N ALA A 177 7.34 3.21 -8.70
CA ALA A 177 6.43 2.48 -9.56
C ALA A 177 6.78 2.68 -11.06
N PRO A 178 6.64 1.63 -11.90
CA PRO A 178 7.05 1.68 -13.31
C PRO A 178 6.22 2.66 -14.15
N GLU A 179 4.94 2.83 -13.83
CA GLU A 179 4.00 3.66 -14.60
C GLU A 179 3.65 4.96 -13.86
N GLN A 180 4.64 5.67 -13.33
CA GLN A 180 4.41 6.98 -12.71
C GLN A 180 4.00 8.03 -13.76
N PRO A 181 3.07 8.95 -13.43
CA PRO A 181 2.84 10.13 -14.26
C PRO A 181 4.14 10.93 -14.46
N LYS A 182 4.33 11.51 -15.66
CA LYS A 182 5.57 12.24 -15.98
C LYS A 182 5.90 13.37 -15.00
N SER A 183 4.88 14.10 -14.52
CA SER A 183 5.08 15.15 -13.51
C SER A 183 5.59 14.56 -12.19
N VAL A 184 5.03 13.45 -11.74
CA VAL A 184 5.47 12.71 -10.53
C VAL A 184 6.91 12.26 -10.69
N LEU A 185 7.23 11.59 -11.79
CA LEU A 185 8.59 11.09 -12.04
C LEU A 185 9.61 12.22 -12.05
N SER A 186 9.28 13.37 -12.65
CA SER A 186 10.14 14.55 -12.65
C SER A 186 10.42 15.06 -11.23
N GLU A 187 9.39 15.13 -10.36
CA GLU A 187 9.57 15.53 -8.96
C GLU A 187 10.43 14.54 -8.18
N LEU A 188 10.23 13.22 -8.39
CA LEU A 188 11.03 12.19 -7.74
C LEU A 188 12.51 12.25 -8.17
N ILE A 189 12.80 12.47 -9.46
CA ILE A 189 14.17 12.63 -9.98
C ILE A 189 14.84 13.84 -9.32
N VAL A 190 14.13 14.97 -9.24
CA VAL A 190 14.66 16.19 -8.61
C VAL A 190 14.93 15.94 -7.11
N ALA A 191 14.01 15.30 -6.41
CA ALA A 191 14.16 14.99 -5.00
C ALA A 191 15.33 14.03 -4.74
N ALA A 192 15.46 12.97 -5.52
CA ALA A 192 16.55 12.00 -5.43
C ALA A 192 17.92 12.68 -5.66
N GLY A 193 18.04 13.54 -6.70
CA GLY A 193 19.26 14.30 -6.95
C GLY A 193 19.62 15.25 -5.81
N LYS A 194 18.63 15.91 -5.18
CA LYS A 194 18.86 16.83 -4.06
C LYS A 194 19.36 16.13 -2.81
N CYS A 195 18.82 14.95 -2.48
CA CYS A 195 19.22 14.23 -1.26
C CYS A 195 20.38 13.26 -1.47
N GLY A 196 20.80 13.00 -2.70
CA GLY A 196 21.85 12.02 -3.02
C GLY A 196 21.37 10.59 -2.90
N CYS A 197 20.11 10.34 -3.26
CA CYS A 197 19.48 9.04 -3.36
C CYS A 197 19.57 8.53 -4.81
N GLU A 198 19.87 7.25 -5.00
CA GLU A 198 19.74 6.62 -6.32
C GLU A 198 18.26 6.29 -6.58
N LEU A 199 17.75 6.67 -7.77
CA LEU A 199 16.37 6.34 -8.15
C LEU A 199 16.37 5.22 -9.20
N VAL A 200 15.67 4.13 -8.88
CA VAL A 200 15.45 2.98 -9.78
C VAL A 200 13.99 3.01 -10.23
N VAL A 201 13.80 2.91 -11.54
CA VAL A 201 12.46 2.84 -12.15
C VAL A 201 12.39 1.53 -12.94
N PRO A 202 11.57 0.54 -12.54
CA PRO A 202 11.38 -0.67 -13.34
C PRO A 202 10.87 -0.29 -14.74
N ASP A 203 11.42 -0.89 -15.80
CA ASP A 203 10.95 -0.61 -17.16
C ASP A 203 9.57 -1.23 -17.37
N PRO A 204 8.54 -0.45 -17.72
CA PRO A 204 7.22 -0.99 -18.01
C PRO A 204 7.18 -1.97 -19.19
N GLU A 205 8.15 -1.87 -20.14
CA GLU A 205 8.25 -2.76 -21.30
C GLU A 205 8.75 -4.16 -20.91
N ASP A 206 9.50 -4.27 -19.81
CA ASP A 206 9.98 -5.54 -19.26
C ASP A 206 8.92 -6.25 -18.41
N ILE A 207 7.76 -5.61 -18.16
CA ILE A 207 6.67 -6.18 -17.37
C ILE A 207 5.65 -6.84 -18.30
N THR A 208 5.66 -8.15 -18.38
CA THR A 208 4.66 -8.93 -19.09
C THR A 208 3.61 -9.44 -18.12
N PHE A 209 2.39 -8.90 -18.27
CA PHE A 209 1.23 -9.39 -17.53
C PHE A 209 0.51 -10.45 -18.34
N LEU A 210 0.54 -11.68 -17.86
CA LEU A 210 -0.11 -12.83 -18.47
C LEU A 210 -1.39 -13.16 -17.71
N GLU A 211 -2.52 -13.07 -18.35
CA GLU A 211 -3.80 -13.57 -17.80
C GLU A 211 -3.78 -15.10 -17.86
N ALA A 212 -3.64 -15.77 -16.69
CA ALA A 212 -3.54 -17.23 -16.66
C ALA A 212 -4.91 -17.90 -16.70
N GLU A 213 -5.86 -17.43 -15.87
CA GLU A 213 -7.22 -17.94 -15.73
C GLU A 213 -8.14 -16.85 -15.20
N LYS A 214 -9.45 -17.14 -15.17
CA LYS A 214 -10.42 -16.25 -14.53
C LYS A 214 -10.04 -16.02 -13.06
N PHE A 215 -9.75 -14.77 -12.66
CA PHE A 215 -9.29 -14.38 -11.32
C PHE A 215 -7.92 -14.94 -10.89
N ALA A 216 -7.05 -15.27 -11.82
CA ALA A 216 -5.64 -15.54 -11.58
C ALA A 216 -4.78 -14.61 -12.43
N SER A 217 -3.64 -14.20 -11.92
CA SER A 217 -2.65 -13.40 -12.62
C SER A 217 -1.33 -14.13 -12.67
N LYS A 218 -0.61 -13.98 -13.78
CA LYS A 218 0.77 -14.40 -13.91
C LYS A 218 1.57 -13.23 -14.45
N VAL A 219 2.71 -12.99 -13.88
CA VAL A 219 3.59 -11.90 -14.30
C VAL A 219 4.96 -12.45 -14.66
N ASP A 220 5.60 -11.84 -15.64
CA ASP A 220 7.02 -11.97 -15.90
C ASP A 220 7.66 -10.58 -15.82
N TYR A 221 8.75 -10.48 -15.08
CA TYR A 221 9.58 -9.29 -15.00
C TYR A 221 11.04 -9.70 -14.89
N GLY A 222 11.86 -9.32 -15.89
CA GLY A 222 13.28 -9.61 -15.89
C GLY A 222 13.64 -11.11 -15.83
N GLY A 223 12.72 -11.99 -16.27
CA GLY A 223 12.87 -13.46 -16.21
C GLY A 223 12.25 -14.10 -14.95
N TYR A 224 11.78 -13.31 -14.01
CA TYR A 224 11.01 -13.80 -12.84
C TYR A 224 9.56 -14.03 -13.25
N THR A 225 9.22 -15.25 -13.64
CA THR A 225 7.86 -15.62 -14.05
C THR A 225 7.11 -16.27 -12.90
N VAL A 226 6.10 -15.58 -12.33
CA VAL A 226 5.39 -16.06 -11.13
C VAL A 226 3.87 -15.94 -11.25
N PRO A 227 3.08 -16.86 -10.66
CA PRO A 227 1.69 -16.63 -10.39
C PRO A 227 1.55 -15.61 -9.25
N LEU A 228 0.61 -14.66 -9.40
CA LEU A 228 0.29 -13.70 -8.34
C LEU A 228 -1.13 -13.94 -7.85
N ALA A 229 -1.31 -13.92 -6.53
CA ALA A 229 -2.64 -13.94 -5.91
C ALA A 229 -3.38 -12.59 -6.09
N PHE A 230 -2.66 -11.53 -6.39
CA PHE A 230 -3.23 -10.21 -6.66
C PHE A 230 -3.65 -10.10 -8.13
N LEU A 231 -4.82 -9.51 -8.35
CA LEU A 231 -5.42 -9.42 -9.68
C LEU A 231 -5.14 -8.06 -10.33
N GLY A 232 -4.93 -8.10 -11.64
CA GLY A 232 -4.80 -6.90 -12.47
C GLY A 232 -3.36 -6.43 -12.70
N ARG A 233 -3.22 -5.63 -13.75
CA ARG A 233 -1.91 -5.12 -14.22
C ARG A 233 -1.16 -4.30 -13.16
N HIS A 234 -1.88 -3.61 -12.28
CA HIS A 234 -1.27 -2.85 -11.18
C HIS A 234 -0.51 -3.75 -10.18
N ALA A 235 -0.94 -5.01 -10.03
CA ALA A 235 -0.22 -5.97 -9.20
C ALA A 235 1.11 -6.40 -9.83
N ALA A 236 1.19 -6.45 -11.17
CA ALA A 236 2.43 -6.71 -11.89
C ALA A 236 3.48 -5.61 -11.62
N GLY A 237 3.07 -4.33 -11.62
CA GLY A 237 3.94 -3.22 -11.24
C GLY A 237 4.45 -3.33 -9.80
N SER A 238 3.60 -3.76 -8.85
CA SER A 238 4.02 -3.99 -7.46
C SER A 238 4.99 -5.16 -7.33
N ALA A 239 4.82 -6.22 -8.14
CA ALA A 239 5.75 -7.35 -8.19
C ALA A 239 7.11 -6.93 -8.76
N ALA A 240 7.13 -6.17 -9.86
CA ALA A 240 8.37 -5.61 -10.43
C ALA A 240 9.10 -4.73 -9.40
N MET A 241 8.37 -3.90 -8.66
CA MET A 241 8.95 -3.12 -7.56
C MET A 241 9.54 -4.01 -6.47
N ALA A 242 8.87 -5.10 -6.09
CA ALA A 242 9.38 -6.00 -5.05
C ALA A 242 10.66 -6.73 -5.50
N VAL A 243 10.76 -7.09 -6.78
CA VAL A 243 12.01 -7.62 -7.38
C VAL A 243 13.12 -6.58 -7.29
N GLU A 244 12.89 -5.36 -7.79
CA GLU A 244 13.91 -4.31 -7.76
C GLU A 244 14.32 -3.92 -6.33
N LEU A 245 13.40 -3.91 -5.37
CA LEU A 245 13.70 -3.69 -3.95
C LEU A 245 14.61 -4.80 -3.41
N SER A 246 14.37 -6.05 -3.79
CA SER A 246 15.22 -7.18 -3.39
C SER A 246 16.63 -7.07 -4.01
N LEU A 247 16.72 -6.72 -5.28
CA LEU A 247 18.01 -6.46 -5.95
C LEU A 247 18.74 -5.25 -5.34
N ALA A 248 18.00 -4.19 -4.98
CA ALA A 248 18.55 -3.05 -4.27
C ALA A 248 19.09 -3.42 -2.88
N LEU A 249 18.39 -4.29 -2.15
CA LEU A 249 18.86 -4.84 -0.86
C LEU A 249 20.13 -5.69 -1.06
N CYS A 250 20.22 -6.51 -2.11
CA CYS A 250 21.46 -7.23 -2.44
C CYS A 250 22.65 -6.28 -2.64
N ARG A 251 22.43 -5.14 -3.34
CA ARG A 251 23.46 -4.10 -3.51
C ARG A 251 23.84 -3.41 -2.18
N LYS A 252 22.99 -3.50 -1.17
CA LYS A 252 23.23 -2.99 0.20
C LYS A 252 23.78 -4.07 1.14
N GLY A 253 24.10 -5.26 0.63
CA GLY A 253 24.79 -6.33 1.36
C GLY A 253 23.86 -7.37 2.00
N PHE A 254 22.58 -7.38 1.68
CA PHE A 254 21.70 -8.50 2.03
C PHE A 254 21.86 -9.62 1.00
N ASP A 255 21.80 -10.86 1.46
CA ASP A 255 21.85 -12.03 0.58
C ASP A 255 20.42 -12.49 0.29
N ILE A 256 19.93 -12.23 -0.94
CA ILE A 256 18.59 -12.61 -1.39
C ILE A 256 18.77 -13.34 -2.74
N THR A 257 18.37 -14.61 -2.78
CA THR A 257 18.52 -15.46 -3.98
C THR A 257 17.33 -15.28 -4.94
N ASP A 258 17.56 -15.62 -6.21
CA ASP A 258 16.49 -15.64 -7.22
C ASP A 258 15.37 -16.61 -6.84
N ASP A 259 15.71 -17.76 -6.25
CA ASP A 259 14.72 -18.73 -5.76
C ASP A 259 13.83 -18.13 -4.66
N ALA A 260 14.40 -17.37 -3.72
CA ALA A 260 13.65 -16.69 -2.68
C ALA A 260 12.73 -15.60 -3.24
N ILE A 261 13.16 -14.89 -4.30
CA ILE A 261 12.31 -13.91 -5.00
C ILE A 261 11.09 -14.63 -5.62
N LEU A 262 11.32 -15.71 -6.36
CA LEU A 262 10.25 -16.50 -7.00
C LEU A 262 9.28 -17.10 -5.97
N GLU A 263 9.81 -17.74 -4.92
CA GLU A 263 9.02 -18.36 -3.87
C GLU A 263 8.21 -17.32 -3.09
N GLY A 264 8.84 -16.23 -2.66
CA GLY A 264 8.19 -15.16 -1.90
C GLY A 264 7.06 -14.48 -2.68
N LEU A 265 7.28 -14.16 -3.97
CA LEU A 265 6.24 -13.57 -4.81
C LEU A 265 5.03 -14.51 -4.98
N ALA A 266 5.27 -15.82 -5.13
CA ALA A 266 4.23 -16.82 -5.30
C ALA A 266 3.46 -17.14 -4.01
N ALA A 267 4.08 -16.96 -2.83
CA ALA A 267 3.52 -17.32 -1.53
C ALA A 267 2.48 -16.32 -1.00
N VAL A 268 2.50 -15.06 -1.47
CA VAL A 268 1.65 -14.02 -0.90
C VAL A 268 0.18 -14.24 -1.20
N GLU A 269 -0.63 -14.41 -0.14
CA GLU A 269 -2.09 -14.45 -0.27
C GLU A 269 -2.68 -13.04 -0.45
N ASN A 270 -3.69 -12.93 -1.30
CA ASN A 270 -4.45 -11.69 -1.43
C ASN A 270 -5.49 -11.57 -0.29
N ARG A 271 -5.19 -10.73 0.69
CA ARG A 271 -6.10 -10.46 1.83
C ARG A 271 -6.76 -9.09 1.77
N SER A 272 -6.43 -8.23 0.78
CA SER A 272 -6.77 -6.79 0.85
C SER A 272 -7.42 -6.19 -0.39
N SER A 273 -7.25 -6.74 -1.58
CA SER A 273 -7.79 -6.14 -2.81
C SER A 273 -8.35 -7.19 -3.75
N ILE A 274 -9.53 -6.92 -4.32
CA ILE A 274 -10.22 -7.76 -5.31
C ILE A 274 -10.24 -9.25 -4.89
N ARG A 275 -10.70 -9.50 -3.67
CA ARG A 275 -10.74 -10.85 -3.10
C ARG A 275 -12.01 -11.58 -3.50
N VAL A 276 -11.88 -12.70 -4.21
CA VAL A 276 -13.00 -13.59 -4.50
C VAL A 276 -13.28 -14.44 -3.27
N ILE A 277 -14.40 -14.18 -2.56
CA ILE A 277 -14.80 -14.90 -1.34
C ILE A 277 -15.78 -16.03 -1.64
N SER A 278 -16.44 -16.01 -2.78
CA SER A 278 -17.29 -17.10 -3.28
C SER A 278 -17.30 -17.09 -4.81
N GLN A 279 -17.33 -18.26 -5.43
CA GLN A 279 -17.46 -18.41 -6.88
C GLN A 279 -18.89 -18.71 -7.34
N ARG A 280 -19.76 -19.17 -6.44
CA ARG A 280 -21.17 -19.52 -6.74
C ARG A 280 -22.05 -19.22 -5.53
N PRO A 281 -22.77 -18.09 -5.50
CA PRO A 281 -22.65 -16.96 -6.45
C PRO A 281 -21.26 -16.33 -6.39
N LEU A 282 -20.87 -15.65 -7.48
CA LEU A 282 -19.61 -14.89 -7.46
C LEU A 282 -19.75 -13.70 -6.50
N ILE A 283 -18.91 -13.68 -5.48
CA ILE A 283 -18.84 -12.59 -4.49
C ILE A 283 -17.39 -12.10 -4.43
N ILE A 284 -17.21 -10.81 -4.69
CA ILE A 284 -15.93 -10.13 -4.67
C ILE A 284 -15.96 -9.08 -3.56
N LEU A 285 -14.93 -9.05 -2.75
CA LEU A 285 -14.71 -8.02 -1.72
C LEU A 285 -13.49 -7.19 -2.12
N ASP A 286 -13.64 -5.88 -2.08
CA ASP A 286 -12.55 -4.94 -2.32
C ASP A 286 -12.63 -3.77 -1.34
N ALA A 287 -11.47 -3.24 -0.95
CA ALA A 287 -11.35 -2.10 -0.05
C ALA A 287 -11.05 -0.78 -0.81
N CYS A 288 -11.40 -0.71 -2.11
CA CYS A 288 -11.13 0.47 -2.90
C CYS A 288 -11.89 1.69 -2.38
N ARG A 289 -11.19 2.82 -2.31
CA ARG A 289 -11.73 4.11 -1.85
C ARG A 289 -11.23 5.30 -2.66
N THR A 290 -10.27 5.07 -3.57
CA THR A 290 -9.75 6.11 -4.45
C THR A 290 -10.19 5.87 -5.89
N PRO A 291 -10.27 6.92 -6.74
CA PRO A 291 -10.59 6.77 -8.15
C PRO A 291 -9.69 5.79 -8.90
N GLN A 292 -8.40 5.75 -8.54
CA GLN A 292 -7.43 4.83 -9.14
C GLN A 292 -7.74 3.37 -8.81
N GLN A 293 -8.09 3.09 -7.54
CA GLN A 293 -8.47 1.75 -7.11
C GLN A 293 -9.79 1.32 -7.73
N ALA A 294 -10.77 2.22 -7.83
CA ALA A 294 -12.05 1.97 -8.50
C ALA A 294 -11.87 1.64 -10.00
N ALA A 295 -11.04 2.41 -10.71
CA ALA A 295 -10.70 2.11 -12.10
C ALA A 295 -9.99 0.75 -12.23
N ALA A 296 -9.06 0.43 -11.34
CA ALA A 296 -8.36 -0.85 -11.34
C ALA A 296 -9.32 -2.03 -11.11
N LEU A 297 -10.26 -1.90 -10.15
CA LEU A 297 -11.30 -2.91 -9.89
C LEU A 297 -12.13 -3.16 -11.15
N LEU A 298 -12.65 -2.11 -11.79
CA LEU A 298 -13.47 -2.26 -12.99
C LEU A 298 -12.69 -2.94 -14.13
N ARG A 299 -11.43 -2.59 -14.34
CA ARG A 299 -10.57 -3.23 -15.34
C ARG A 299 -10.40 -4.72 -15.08
N VAL A 300 -10.20 -5.13 -13.83
CA VAL A 300 -10.11 -6.56 -13.46
C VAL A 300 -11.42 -7.28 -13.70
N LEU A 301 -12.57 -6.68 -13.35
CA LEU A 301 -13.88 -7.26 -13.61
C LEU A 301 -14.12 -7.47 -15.12
N ASN A 302 -13.71 -6.49 -15.95
CA ASN A 302 -13.79 -6.60 -17.41
C ASN A 302 -12.84 -7.67 -17.97
N MET A 303 -11.60 -7.75 -17.50
CA MET A 303 -10.65 -8.82 -17.88
C MET A 303 -11.21 -10.19 -17.54
N ALA A 304 -11.81 -10.35 -16.36
CA ALA A 304 -12.47 -11.58 -15.93
C ALA A 304 -13.82 -11.83 -16.63
N LYS A 305 -14.22 -10.96 -17.57
CA LYS A 305 -15.49 -11.02 -18.31
C LYS A 305 -16.72 -11.11 -17.41
N VAL A 306 -16.63 -10.44 -16.23
CA VAL A 306 -17.75 -10.36 -15.31
C VAL A 306 -18.81 -9.42 -15.90
N ARG A 307 -20.06 -9.85 -15.84
CA ARG A 307 -21.25 -9.13 -16.30
C ARG A 307 -22.39 -9.37 -15.31
N HIS A 308 -23.33 -8.43 -15.25
CA HIS A 308 -24.52 -8.56 -14.42
C HIS A 308 -24.24 -8.73 -12.93
N MET A 309 -23.63 -7.70 -12.32
CA MET A 309 -23.34 -7.63 -10.89
C MET A 309 -24.24 -6.64 -10.17
N SER A 310 -24.41 -6.86 -8.89
CA SER A 310 -24.84 -5.80 -7.96
C SER A 310 -23.65 -5.35 -7.10
N ALA A 311 -23.46 -4.05 -6.96
CA ALA A 311 -22.48 -3.48 -6.07
C ALA A 311 -23.11 -3.01 -4.75
N ILE A 312 -22.43 -3.25 -3.63
CA ILE A 312 -22.74 -2.66 -2.32
C ILE A 312 -21.54 -1.81 -1.93
N ILE A 313 -21.74 -0.51 -1.81
CA ILE A 313 -20.67 0.48 -1.61
C ILE A 313 -20.90 1.24 -0.31
N GLY A 314 -19.90 1.23 0.58
CA GLY A 314 -19.87 2.08 1.77
C GLY A 314 -18.64 3.00 1.68
N LEU A 315 -18.88 4.33 1.70
CA LEU A 315 -17.82 5.33 1.76
C LEU A 315 -17.89 6.06 3.09
N VAL A 316 -16.74 6.39 3.65
CA VAL A 316 -16.63 7.13 4.93
C VAL A 316 -16.36 8.63 4.74
N GLU A 317 -16.13 9.06 3.49
CA GLU A 317 -15.85 10.44 3.10
C GLU A 317 -16.65 10.82 1.86
N GLU A 318 -17.13 12.05 1.81
CA GLU A 318 -17.86 12.58 0.66
C GLU A 318 -16.91 13.21 -0.37
N GLU A 319 -15.75 13.68 0.08
CA GLU A 319 -14.74 14.29 -0.79
C GLU A 319 -14.16 13.23 -1.76
N GLY A 320 -14.11 13.56 -3.04
CA GLY A 320 -13.62 12.63 -4.08
C GLY A 320 -14.63 11.56 -4.54
N ALA A 321 -15.81 11.46 -3.94
CA ALA A 321 -16.81 10.44 -4.28
C ALA A 321 -17.27 10.50 -5.74
N GLU A 322 -17.44 11.68 -6.31
CA GLU A 322 -17.80 11.88 -7.72
C GLU A 322 -16.74 11.27 -8.66
N ALA A 323 -15.46 11.54 -8.38
CA ALA A 323 -14.35 10.98 -9.14
C ALA A 323 -14.24 9.45 -8.96
N PHE A 324 -14.56 8.95 -7.76
CA PHE A 324 -14.62 7.53 -7.46
C PHE A 324 -15.72 6.83 -8.27
N PHE A 325 -16.95 7.36 -8.28
CA PHE A 325 -18.07 6.80 -9.04
C PHE A 325 -17.81 6.85 -10.54
N SER A 326 -17.29 7.96 -11.06
CA SER A 326 -16.91 8.08 -12.46
C SER A 326 -15.83 7.06 -12.85
N ALA A 327 -14.84 6.84 -12.00
CA ALA A 327 -13.80 5.84 -12.25
C ALA A 327 -14.34 4.40 -12.16
N LEU A 328 -15.29 4.13 -11.26
CA LEU A 328 -15.95 2.83 -11.13
C LEU A 328 -16.91 2.55 -12.31
N GLU A 329 -17.48 3.60 -12.92
CA GLU A 329 -18.33 3.48 -14.12
C GLU A 329 -17.51 3.23 -15.38
N THR A 330 -16.41 3.96 -15.57
CA THR A 330 -15.68 4.04 -16.84
C THR A 330 -14.40 3.19 -16.89
N GLY A 331 -13.85 2.82 -15.74
CA GLY A 331 -12.53 2.21 -15.62
C GLY A 331 -11.37 3.17 -15.91
N LEU A 332 -11.63 4.47 -15.93
CA LEU A 332 -10.66 5.52 -16.23
C LEU A 332 -10.45 6.41 -15.00
N THR A 333 -9.21 6.71 -14.69
CA THR A 333 -8.88 7.72 -13.67
C THR A 333 -9.21 9.12 -14.17
N PRO A 334 -9.37 10.13 -13.27
CA PRO A 334 -9.62 11.51 -13.69
C PRO A 334 -8.59 12.09 -14.67
N GLU A 335 -7.31 11.67 -14.57
CA GLU A 335 -6.25 12.06 -15.50
C GLU A 335 -6.41 11.39 -16.87
N GLU A 336 -6.79 10.11 -16.88
CA GLU A 336 -7.04 9.38 -18.12
C GLU A 336 -8.25 9.95 -18.87
N GLN A 337 -9.29 10.34 -18.14
CA GLN A 337 -10.49 10.96 -18.74
C GLN A 337 -10.20 12.32 -19.42
N LYS A 338 -9.13 13.02 -19.03
CA LYS A 338 -8.69 14.30 -19.64
C LYS A 338 -7.85 14.09 -20.90
N LYS A 339 -7.38 12.88 -21.19
CA LYS A 339 -6.58 12.60 -22.39
C LYS A 339 -7.46 12.50 -23.63
N ASP A 340 -6.84 12.71 -24.80
CA ASP A 340 -7.56 12.57 -26.09
C ASP A 340 -8.07 11.13 -26.25
N LYS A 341 -9.34 11.02 -26.65
CA LYS A 341 -10.03 9.72 -26.84
C LYS A 341 -9.30 8.77 -27.80
N SER A 342 -8.46 9.29 -28.71
CA SER A 342 -7.65 8.51 -29.65
C SER A 342 -6.47 7.75 -28.97
N THR A 343 -6.08 8.14 -27.77
CA THR A 343 -4.95 7.55 -27.01
C THR A 343 -5.41 6.79 -25.75
N MET A 344 -6.72 6.71 -25.52
CA MET A 344 -7.28 6.02 -24.35
C MET A 344 -7.27 4.49 -24.55
N PRO A 345 -6.93 3.72 -23.50
CA PRO A 345 -7.36 2.34 -23.43
C PRO A 345 -8.89 2.29 -23.60
N GLY A 346 -9.42 1.32 -24.34
CA GLY A 346 -10.86 1.20 -24.58
C GLY A 346 -11.64 1.31 -23.26
N MET A 347 -12.78 2.04 -23.30
CA MET A 347 -13.63 2.17 -22.11
C MET A 347 -14.05 0.79 -21.63
N SER A 348 -13.91 0.55 -20.35
CA SER A 348 -14.39 -0.67 -19.72
C SER A 348 -15.92 -0.68 -19.71
N GLU A 349 -16.54 -1.84 -19.99
CA GLU A 349 -17.98 -1.97 -19.86
C GLU A 349 -18.37 -1.99 -18.38
N ASN A 350 -19.37 -1.20 -18.02
CA ASN A 350 -19.93 -1.20 -16.66
C ASN A 350 -20.69 -2.52 -16.41
N PRO A 351 -20.26 -3.39 -15.46
CA PRO A 351 -20.91 -4.65 -15.17
C PRO A 351 -22.05 -4.53 -14.14
N PHE A 352 -22.31 -3.35 -13.60
CA PHE A 352 -23.23 -3.18 -12.49
C PHE A 352 -24.67 -2.92 -12.96
N ASP A 353 -25.56 -3.89 -12.74
CA ASP A 353 -27.01 -3.74 -12.97
C ASP A 353 -27.68 -2.92 -11.86
N LYS A 354 -27.12 -2.97 -10.63
CA LYS A 354 -27.62 -2.26 -9.46
C LYS A 354 -26.46 -1.85 -8.54
N VAL A 355 -26.56 -0.66 -8.01
CA VAL A 355 -25.61 -0.14 -7.02
C VAL A 355 -26.39 0.27 -5.76
N TYR A 356 -25.98 -0.25 -4.62
CA TYR A 356 -26.53 0.07 -3.32
C TYR A 356 -25.49 0.82 -2.50
N LEU A 357 -25.85 2.00 -2.02
CA LEU A 357 -25.05 2.73 -1.04
C LEU A 357 -25.51 2.33 0.37
N VAL A 358 -24.53 2.05 1.23
CA VAL A 358 -24.79 1.68 2.63
C VAL A 358 -23.96 2.55 3.56
N THR A 359 -24.49 2.86 4.72
CA THR A 359 -23.76 3.55 5.77
C THR A 359 -22.81 2.56 6.44
N PRO A 360 -21.50 2.75 6.35
CA PRO A 360 -20.55 1.87 7.03
C PRO A 360 -20.62 2.07 8.55
N ALA A 361 -20.09 1.13 9.32
CA ALA A 361 -20.03 1.24 10.78
C ALA A 361 -19.26 2.52 11.17
N GLY A 362 -19.88 3.35 12.00
CA GLY A 362 -19.35 4.65 12.38
C GLY A 362 -19.54 5.77 11.34
N GLY A 363 -20.24 5.47 10.24
CA GLY A 363 -20.56 6.45 9.20
C GLY A 363 -21.77 7.30 9.51
N ASP A 364 -22.06 8.25 8.63
CA ASP A 364 -23.17 9.21 8.72
C ASP A 364 -24.25 8.91 7.65
N ASP A 365 -25.47 8.70 8.08
CA ASP A 365 -26.60 8.42 7.20
C ASP A 365 -26.96 9.60 6.29
N GLU A 366 -26.79 10.85 6.74
CA GLU A 366 -27.02 12.02 5.90
C GLU A 366 -25.98 12.13 4.79
N MET A 367 -24.72 11.81 5.09
CA MET A 367 -23.67 11.70 4.09
C MET A 367 -23.99 10.60 3.08
N THR A 368 -24.41 9.41 3.53
CA THR A 368 -24.80 8.30 2.64
C THR A 368 -25.96 8.69 1.71
N ALA A 369 -26.92 9.47 2.20
CA ALA A 369 -28.01 9.98 1.36
C ALA A 369 -27.48 10.93 0.28
N ARG A 370 -26.56 11.86 0.61
CA ARG A 370 -25.92 12.74 -0.39
C ARG A 370 -25.08 11.96 -1.41
N LEU A 371 -24.35 10.95 -0.96
CA LEU A 371 -23.58 10.05 -1.83
C LEU A 371 -24.50 9.27 -2.78
N THR A 372 -25.67 8.85 -2.31
CA THR A 372 -26.66 8.15 -3.13
C THR A 372 -27.17 9.04 -4.26
N GLU A 373 -27.43 10.33 -3.99
CA GLU A 373 -27.83 11.27 -5.05
C GLU A 373 -26.72 11.47 -6.09
N LYS A 374 -25.44 11.54 -5.66
CA LYS A 374 -24.30 11.62 -6.59
C LYS A 374 -24.18 10.35 -7.45
N ALA A 375 -24.29 9.18 -6.83
CA ALA A 375 -24.16 7.90 -7.54
C ALA A 375 -25.22 7.70 -8.65
N LYS A 376 -26.43 8.25 -8.52
CA LYS A 376 -27.50 8.19 -9.55
C LYS A 376 -27.11 8.79 -10.91
N TYR A 377 -26.09 9.63 -10.96
CA TYR A 377 -25.59 10.19 -12.23
C TYR A 377 -24.62 9.25 -12.95
N HIS A 378 -24.22 8.16 -12.33
CA HIS A 378 -23.23 7.19 -12.84
C HIS A 378 -23.83 5.80 -13.07
N PHE A 379 -24.88 5.44 -12.31
CA PHE A 379 -25.45 4.09 -12.31
C PHE A 379 -26.99 4.08 -12.46
#